data_8147811907429cb6c3701b705a5243f3
#
_entry.id   8147811907429cb6c3701b705a5243f3
#
_cell.length_a   1.000
_cell.length_b   1.000
_cell.length_c   1.000
_cell.angle_alpha   90.00
_cell.angle_beta   90.00
_cell.angle_gamma   90.00
#
_symmetry.space_group_name_H-M   'P 1'
#
loop_
_entity.id
_entity.type
_entity.pdbx_description
1 polymer ?
#
loop_
_entity_poly.entity_id
_entity_poly.type
_entity_poly.pdbx_seq_one_letter_code
_entity_poly.pdbx_strand_id
1 'polypeptide(L)'
;MDLKTQLMLRKIKEVFTNTGPKILVDKRYISKIKINNLSQMYFKTYGNLNKNKIFYIIRREPTAGFFSNITFILNHLKICENINFIPIIDMKNYPSLHNEMQPINKNKNAWEYYFKKINKYSLSEVYKSKNVYLSCKTFQKNMSLDMADNEISRYFSKIKIKKEILQKIDIFNKKKFKKNNKILGIHFRGSTYKTARSHGFPLTKKLMIKNIQFLMNKFNYN
;
A
#
# COMPACT_ATOMS: atom_id res chain seq x y z
N MET A 1 -13.35 19.45 9.18
CA MET A 1 -11.99 19.23 9.70
C MET A 1 -11.15 18.67 8.56
N ASP A 2 -10.10 19.39 8.19
CA ASP A 2 -9.27 18.99 7.05
C ASP A 2 -8.44 17.72 7.36
N LEU A 3 -7.91 17.09 6.31
CA LEU A 3 -7.14 15.85 6.42
C LEU A 3 -5.91 16.01 7.31
N LYS A 4 -5.26 17.20 7.27
CA LYS A 4 -4.06 17.50 8.06
C LYS A 4 -4.36 17.51 9.56
N THR A 5 -5.47 18.14 9.95
CA THR A 5 -5.97 18.17 11.34
C THR A 5 -6.38 16.78 11.82
N GLN A 6 -7.05 15.98 10.95
CA GLN A 6 -7.38 14.59 11.27
C GLN A 6 -6.14 13.74 11.51
N LEU A 7 -5.12 13.90 10.68
CA LEU A 7 -3.85 13.19 10.81
C LEU A 7 -3.08 13.60 12.06
N MET A 8 -3.12 14.89 12.42
CA MET A 8 -2.48 15.40 13.63
C MET A 8 -3.16 14.87 14.90
N LEU A 9 -4.48 14.95 15.00
CA LEU A 9 -5.24 14.40 16.12
C LEU A 9 -5.02 12.89 16.28
N ARG A 10 -4.85 12.21 15.19
CA ARG A 10 -4.56 10.79 15.18
C ARG A 10 -3.14 10.48 15.66
N LYS A 11 -2.12 11.25 15.25
CA LYS A 11 -0.76 11.14 15.81
C LYS A 11 -0.77 11.30 17.32
N ILE A 12 -1.50 12.31 17.83
CA ILE A 12 -1.67 12.55 19.26
C ILE A 12 -2.32 11.33 19.92
N LYS A 13 -3.45 10.84 19.40
CA LYS A 13 -4.14 9.66 19.94
C LYS A 13 -3.26 8.42 19.94
N GLU A 14 -2.40 8.24 18.93
CA GLU A 14 -1.49 7.08 18.84
C GLU A 14 -0.33 7.16 19.82
N VAL A 15 0.20 8.35 20.11
CA VAL A 15 1.21 8.54 21.17
C VAL A 15 0.64 8.07 22.50
N PHE A 16 -0.60 8.43 22.83
CA PHE A 16 -1.25 8.02 24.07
C PHE A 16 -1.75 6.57 24.09
N THR A 17 -2.00 5.94 22.93
CA THR A 17 -2.47 4.54 22.88
C THR A 17 -1.37 3.50 22.66
N ASN A 18 -0.15 3.93 22.30
CA ASN A 18 1.00 3.05 22.06
C ASN A 18 1.79 2.67 23.32
N THR A 19 1.30 2.97 24.50
CA THR A 19 1.88 2.55 25.79
C THR A 19 1.59 1.10 26.17
N GLY A 20 1.04 0.33 25.24
CA GLY A 20 0.86 -1.12 25.45
C GLY A 20 2.21 -1.86 25.48
N PRO A 21 2.30 -2.98 26.19
CA PRO A 21 3.54 -3.73 26.33
C PRO A 21 4.10 -4.11 24.95
N LYS A 22 5.40 -3.95 24.76
CA LYS A 22 6.14 -4.55 23.64
C LYS A 22 5.90 -6.04 23.70
N ILE A 23 5.15 -6.59 22.75
CA ILE A 23 4.83 -7.99 22.80
C ILE A 23 5.96 -8.77 22.18
N LEU A 24 6.47 -9.65 22.97
CA LEU A 24 7.24 -10.80 22.56
C LEU A 24 6.35 -11.63 21.61
N VAL A 25 6.65 -11.57 20.33
CA VAL A 25 6.14 -12.58 19.40
C VAL A 25 6.58 -13.93 19.95
N ASP A 26 5.67 -14.87 20.00
CA ASP A 26 5.99 -16.22 20.49
C ASP A 26 7.26 -16.72 19.79
N LYS A 27 8.27 -17.08 20.57
CA LYS A 27 9.59 -17.52 20.08
C LYS A 27 9.51 -18.62 19.01
N ARG A 28 8.44 -19.42 19.01
CA ARG A 28 8.14 -20.43 18.00
C ARG A 28 7.95 -19.85 16.58
N TYR A 29 7.57 -18.59 16.47
CA TYR A 29 7.40 -17.88 15.21
C TYR A 29 8.64 -17.07 14.81
N ILE A 30 9.45 -16.66 15.78
CA ILE A 30 10.68 -15.86 15.55
C ILE A 30 11.72 -16.64 14.73
N SER A 31 11.86 -17.94 14.97
CA SER A 31 12.84 -18.79 14.27
C SER A 31 12.57 -18.91 12.75
N LYS A 32 11.33 -18.68 12.32
CA LYS A 32 10.93 -18.71 10.89
C LYS A 32 11.06 -17.36 10.20
N ILE A 33 11.33 -16.29 10.93
CA ILE A 33 11.35 -14.93 10.41
C ILE A 33 12.78 -14.42 10.47
N LYS A 34 13.49 -14.42 9.34
CA LYS A 34 14.74 -13.65 9.16
C LYS A 34 14.44 -12.13 9.11
N ILE A 35 13.61 -11.62 10.03
CA ILE A 35 13.27 -10.20 10.11
C ILE A 35 13.89 -9.68 11.39
N ASN A 36 14.97 -8.93 11.25
CA ASN A 36 15.73 -8.37 12.36
C ASN A 36 14.96 -7.33 13.23
N ASN A 37 13.67 -7.08 12.98
CA ASN A 37 12.89 -6.03 13.64
C ASN A 37 11.42 -6.39 13.91
N LEU A 38 11.18 -7.56 14.51
CA LEU A 38 9.86 -7.88 15.09
C LEU A 38 9.46 -6.93 16.24
N SER A 39 10.41 -6.17 16.78
CA SER A 39 10.20 -5.16 17.84
C SER A 39 9.22 -4.04 17.46
N GLN A 40 8.74 -4.01 16.20
CA GLN A 40 7.86 -2.95 15.70
C GLN A 40 6.44 -3.41 15.35
N MET A 41 6.12 -4.66 15.58
CA MET A 41 4.75 -5.14 15.58
C MET A 41 4.13 -4.93 16.95
N TYR A 42 2.89 -4.44 16.96
CA TYR A 42 2.16 -4.20 18.21
C TYR A 42 1.01 -5.19 18.29
N PHE A 43 0.96 -5.94 19.34
CA PHE A 43 -0.18 -6.81 19.62
C PHE A 43 -1.29 -6.04 20.34
N LYS A 44 -2.54 -6.31 20.00
CA LYS A 44 -3.72 -5.79 20.68
C LYS A 44 -4.81 -6.84 20.75
N THR A 45 -5.52 -6.82 21.85
CA THR A 45 -6.79 -7.52 22.02
C THR A 45 -7.89 -6.47 21.94
N TYR A 46 -8.77 -6.58 20.96
CA TYR A 46 -9.89 -5.65 20.80
C TYR A 46 -11.21 -6.22 21.34
N GLY A 47 -11.29 -7.52 21.50
CA GLY A 47 -12.47 -8.23 21.98
C GLY A 47 -12.22 -9.73 22.01
N ASN A 48 -13.28 -10.53 21.98
CA ASN A 48 -13.19 -11.98 22.18
C ASN A 48 -13.53 -12.83 20.92
N LEU A 49 -13.77 -12.17 19.77
CA LEU A 49 -14.00 -12.92 18.53
C LEU A 49 -12.72 -13.61 18.05
N ASN A 50 -12.89 -14.61 17.20
CA ASN A 50 -11.81 -15.29 16.48
C ASN A 50 -10.61 -15.72 17.35
N LYS A 51 -10.88 -16.31 18.52
CA LYS A 51 -9.85 -16.66 19.52
C LYS A 51 -8.70 -17.52 18.98
N ASN A 52 -8.98 -18.34 17.96
CA ASN A 52 -8.01 -19.26 17.35
C ASN A 52 -7.36 -18.69 16.07
N LYS A 53 -7.57 -17.40 15.75
CA LYS A 53 -7.02 -16.74 14.57
C LYS A 53 -6.15 -15.58 14.98
N ILE A 54 -5.11 -15.33 14.20
CA ILE A 54 -4.22 -14.20 14.40
C ILE A 54 -4.34 -13.29 13.18
N PHE A 55 -4.79 -12.08 13.39
CA PHE A 55 -4.90 -11.06 12.37
C PHE A 55 -3.68 -10.15 12.38
N TYR A 56 -3.30 -9.69 11.19
CA TYR A 56 -2.21 -8.74 11.01
C TYR A 56 -2.71 -7.52 10.23
N ILE A 57 -2.91 -6.41 10.92
CA ILE A 57 -3.36 -5.16 10.30
C ILE A 57 -2.17 -4.46 9.67
N ILE A 58 -2.19 -4.39 8.35
CA ILE A 58 -1.23 -3.63 7.55
C ILE A 58 -1.68 -2.17 7.53
N ARG A 59 -0.82 -1.30 8.08
CA ARG A 59 -1.05 0.14 8.18
C ARG A 59 0.21 0.90 7.80
N ARG A 60 0.08 2.10 7.21
CA ARG A 60 1.21 2.91 6.80
C ARG A 60 1.00 4.38 7.12
N GLU A 61 2.09 5.13 7.27
CA GLU A 61 2.02 6.60 7.32
C GLU A 61 1.55 7.17 5.99
N PRO A 62 0.76 8.28 6.02
CA PRO A 62 0.13 8.85 4.83
C PRO A 62 1.11 9.73 4.02
N THR A 63 2.35 9.28 3.84
CA THR A 63 3.41 10.07 3.18
C THR A 63 3.78 9.51 1.81
N ALA A 64 3.23 8.35 1.44
CA ALA A 64 3.68 7.60 0.27
C ALA A 64 2.70 7.65 -0.89
N GLY A 65 3.24 7.68 -2.11
CA GLY A 65 2.46 7.55 -3.34
C GLY A 65 1.77 6.18 -3.47
N PHE A 66 0.80 6.08 -4.38
CA PHE A 66 -0.06 4.91 -4.55
C PHE A 66 0.71 3.59 -4.74
N PHE A 67 1.62 3.55 -5.72
CA PHE A 67 2.40 2.34 -5.99
C PHE A 67 3.36 1.97 -4.85
N SER A 68 3.92 2.95 -4.15
CA SER A 68 4.71 2.71 -2.95
C SER A 68 3.88 2.06 -1.83
N ASN A 69 2.58 2.40 -1.73
CA ASN A 69 1.66 1.71 -0.81
C ASN A 69 1.42 0.26 -1.24
N ILE A 70 1.28 -0.01 -2.56
CA ILE A 70 1.14 -1.38 -3.06
C ILE A 70 2.38 -2.20 -2.73
N THR A 71 3.58 -1.71 -3.03
CA THR A 71 4.84 -2.40 -2.70
C THR A 71 4.96 -2.70 -1.21
N PHE A 72 4.61 -1.74 -0.35
CA PHE A 72 4.57 -1.94 1.09
C PHE A 72 3.63 -3.07 1.50
N ILE A 73 2.43 -3.10 0.91
CA ILE A 73 1.44 -4.14 1.18
C ILE A 73 1.95 -5.51 0.72
N LEU A 74 2.54 -5.63 -0.48
CA LEU A 74 3.11 -6.88 -0.97
C LEU A 74 4.15 -7.45 -0.01
N ASN A 75 5.06 -6.61 0.50
CA ASN A 75 6.04 -7.01 1.51
C ASN A 75 5.38 -7.54 2.78
N HIS A 76 4.32 -6.88 3.24
CA HIS A 76 3.58 -7.34 4.42
C HIS A 76 2.76 -8.61 4.17
N LEU A 77 2.29 -8.85 2.93
CA LEU A 77 1.66 -10.12 2.56
C LEU A 77 2.67 -11.28 2.62
N LYS A 78 3.92 -11.05 2.17
CA LYS A 78 5.01 -12.03 2.33
C LYS A 78 5.29 -12.33 3.80
N ILE A 79 5.36 -11.30 4.64
CA ILE A 79 5.52 -11.46 6.09
C ILE A 79 4.38 -12.31 6.66
N CYS A 80 3.13 -11.97 6.37
CA CYS A 80 1.96 -12.70 6.87
C CYS A 80 1.97 -14.17 6.47
N GLU A 81 2.38 -14.48 5.24
CA GLU A 81 2.48 -15.86 4.78
C GLU A 81 3.56 -16.62 5.56
N ASN A 82 4.73 -16.02 5.76
CA ASN A 82 5.84 -16.64 6.48
C ASN A 82 5.52 -16.95 7.94
N ILE A 83 4.67 -16.14 8.59
CA ILE A 83 4.28 -16.30 9.99
C ILE A 83 2.87 -16.86 10.18
N ASN A 84 2.20 -17.20 9.09
CA ASN A 84 0.83 -17.74 9.07
C ASN A 84 -0.19 -16.83 9.75
N PHE A 85 -0.09 -15.51 9.53
CA PHE A 85 -1.05 -14.52 10.02
C PHE A 85 -2.03 -14.12 8.90
N ILE A 86 -3.24 -13.73 9.28
CA ILE A 86 -4.28 -13.30 8.33
C ILE A 86 -4.11 -11.80 8.05
N PRO A 87 -3.68 -11.40 6.83
CA PRO A 87 -3.44 -9.99 6.50
C PRO A 87 -4.74 -9.20 6.37
N ILE A 88 -4.77 -8.01 6.94
CA ILE A 88 -5.88 -7.06 6.85
C ILE A 88 -5.32 -5.69 6.45
N ILE A 89 -5.81 -5.12 5.37
CA ILE A 89 -5.37 -3.79 4.92
C ILE A 89 -6.34 -2.74 5.46
N ASP A 90 -5.84 -1.89 6.33
CA ASP A 90 -6.66 -0.85 6.97
C ASP A 90 -6.18 0.56 6.60
N MET A 91 -6.72 1.07 5.50
CA MET A 91 -6.61 2.46 5.10
C MET A 91 -7.84 3.30 5.52
N LYS A 92 -8.78 2.71 6.28
CA LYS A 92 -9.89 3.44 6.89
C LYS A 92 -9.48 4.11 8.20
N ASN A 93 -8.95 3.32 9.13
CA ASN A 93 -8.50 3.81 10.43
C ASN A 93 -7.04 4.33 10.35
N TYR A 94 -6.31 3.98 9.31
CA TYR A 94 -4.95 4.46 8.99
C TYR A 94 -4.93 5.03 7.57
N PRO A 95 -5.56 6.22 7.34
CA PRO A 95 -5.72 6.79 6.02
C PRO A 95 -4.37 7.07 5.36
N SER A 96 -4.34 6.84 4.07
CA SER A 96 -3.27 7.23 3.16
C SER A 96 -3.56 8.61 2.54
N LEU A 97 -2.66 9.12 1.70
CA LEU A 97 -2.92 10.32 0.89
C LEU A 97 -4.04 10.13 -0.15
N HIS A 98 -4.46 8.90 -0.37
CA HIS A 98 -5.46 8.53 -1.38
C HIS A 98 -6.86 8.31 -0.79
N ASN A 99 -7.04 8.61 0.49
CA ASN A 99 -8.37 8.58 1.11
C ASN A 99 -9.13 9.86 0.73
N GLU A 100 -10.31 9.65 0.17
CA GLU A 100 -11.23 10.73 -0.12
C GLU A 100 -11.94 11.21 1.17
N MET A 101 -12.33 12.48 1.19
CA MET A 101 -13.08 13.06 2.30
C MET A 101 -14.44 12.37 2.46
N GLN A 102 -15.09 12.08 1.33
CA GLN A 102 -16.36 11.36 1.30
C GLN A 102 -16.14 9.88 0.95
N PRO A 103 -17.00 8.98 1.47
CA PRO A 103 -16.90 7.57 1.14
C PRO A 103 -17.10 7.34 -0.37
N ILE A 104 -16.24 6.57 -1.01
CA ILE A 104 -16.46 6.08 -2.38
C ILE A 104 -17.26 4.78 -2.29
N ASN A 105 -18.43 4.73 -2.92
CA ASN A 105 -19.34 3.57 -2.88
C ASN A 105 -19.60 3.07 -1.44
N LYS A 106 -19.90 4.01 -0.52
CA LYS A 106 -20.12 3.76 0.92
C LYS A 106 -18.89 3.21 1.66
N ASN A 107 -17.72 3.17 1.04
CA ASN A 107 -16.49 2.68 1.64
C ASN A 107 -15.55 3.84 1.99
N LYS A 108 -14.92 3.78 3.17
CA LYS A 108 -13.89 4.74 3.63
C LYS A 108 -12.49 4.12 3.62
N ASN A 109 -12.33 2.84 3.30
CA ASN A 109 -11.04 2.19 3.18
C ASN A 109 -10.48 2.42 1.78
N ALA A 110 -9.48 3.29 1.61
CA ALA A 110 -8.94 3.65 0.31
C ALA A 110 -8.41 2.45 -0.48
N TRP A 111 -7.95 1.39 0.16
CA TRP A 111 -7.64 0.14 -0.50
C TRP A 111 -8.84 -0.39 -1.30
N GLU A 112 -10.00 -0.39 -0.67
CA GLU A 112 -11.22 -0.92 -1.24
C GLU A 112 -11.90 0.01 -2.25
N TYR A 113 -11.29 1.16 -2.59
CA TYR A 113 -11.73 1.96 -3.75
C TYR A 113 -11.39 1.25 -5.06
N TYR A 114 -10.24 0.58 -5.11
CA TYR A 114 -9.66 -0.01 -6.31
C TYR A 114 -9.60 -1.54 -6.28
N PHE A 115 -9.42 -2.12 -5.10
CA PHE A 115 -9.15 -3.54 -4.92
C PHE A 115 -10.22 -4.23 -4.09
N LYS A 116 -10.36 -5.53 -4.29
CA LYS A 116 -11.15 -6.38 -3.39
C LYS A 116 -10.40 -6.58 -2.07
N LYS A 117 -11.14 -6.98 -1.03
CA LYS A 117 -10.51 -7.46 0.20
C LYS A 117 -9.59 -8.65 -0.09
N ILE A 118 -8.47 -8.72 0.61
CA ILE A 118 -7.51 -9.84 0.47
C ILE A 118 -8.11 -11.15 1.00
N ASN A 119 -9.02 -11.05 1.96
CA ASN A 119 -9.69 -12.18 2.58
C ASN A 119 -11.15 -11.83 2.95
N LYS A 120 -11.85 -12.77 3.57
CA LYS A 120 -13.29 -12.63 3.90
C LYS A 120 -13.60 -11.75 5.12
N TYR A 121 -12.62 -11.45 5.96
CA TYR A 121 -12.85 -10.74 7.22
C TYR A 121 -13.07 -9.25 7.02
N SER A 122 -14.02 -8.70 7.78
CA SER A 122 -14.26 -7.26 7.80
C SER A 122 -13.41 -6.56 8.85
N LEU A 123 -13.12 -5.26 8.65
CA LEU A 123 -12.44 -4.46 9.68
C LEU A 123 -13.22 -4.45 11.01
N SER A 124 -14.56 -4.37 10.93
CA SER A 124 -15.42 -4.40 12.13
C SER A 124 -15.26 -5.69 12.92
N GLU A 125 -15.15 -6.83 12.25
CA GLU A 125 -14.92 -8.13 12.88
C GLU A 125 -13.53 -8.22 13.50
N VAL A 126 -12.50 -7.78 12.76
CA VAL A 126 -11.10 -7.79 13.23
C VAL A 126 -10.93 -6.92 14.46
N TYR A 127 -11.59 -5.74 14.50
CA TYR A 127 -11.59 -4.84 15.67
C TYR A 127 -12.50 -5.30 16.82
N LYS A 128 -12.97 -6.54 16.79
CA LYS A 128 -13.63 -7.26 17.89
C LYS A 128 -12.92 -8.57 18.21
N SER A 129 -11.79 -8.83 17.55
CA SER A 129 -11.06 -10.10 17.68
C SER A 129 -10.02 -10.04 18.79
N LYS A 130 -9.65 -11.24 19.29
CA LYS A 130 -8.76 -11.39 20.43
C LYS A 130 -7.29 -11.14 20.05
N ASN A 131 -6.82 -11.75 18.97
CA ASN A 131 -5.40 -11.74 18.62
C ASN A 131 -5.17 -10.90 17.36
N VAL A 132 -4.74 -9.66 17.55
CA VAL A 132 -4.53 -8.71 16.45
C VAL A 132 -3.14 -8.08 16.57
N TYR A 133 -2.32 -8.25 15.54
CA TYR A 133 -1.05 -7.56 15.39
C TYR A 133 -1.21 -6.36 14.46
N LEU A 134 -0.59 -5.27 14.81
CA LEU A 134 -0.50 -4.07 13.97
C LEU A 134 0.90 -3.99 13.37
N SER A 135 1.02 -3.76 12.07
CA SER A 135 2.30 -3.51 11.43
C SER A 135 2.95 -2.23 11.93
N CYS A 136 4.27 -2.10 11.78
CA CYS A 136 4.86 -0.77 11.83
C CYS A 136 4.28 0.11 10.71
N LYS A 137 4.37 1.44 10.86
CA LYS A 137 3.83 2.40 9.89
C LYS A 137 4.86 2.86 8.87
N THR A 138 6.12 2.80 9.24
CA THR A 138 7.22 3.29 8.43
C THR A 138 7.86 2.15 7.65
N PHE A 139 8.31 2.47 6.45
CA PHE A 139 9.13 1.55 5.66
C PHE A 139 10.51 1.50 6.32
N GLN A 140 10.87 0.38 6.90
CA GLN A 140 12.23 0.21 7.41
C GLN A 140 13.13 -0.30 6.30
N LYS A 141 14.34 0.26 6.22
CA LYS A 141 15.38 -0.19 5.27
C LYS A 141 15.64 -1.70 5.33
N ASN A 142 15.48 -2.30 6.52
CA ASN A 142 15.67 -3.74 6.74
C ASN A 142 14.44 -4.61 6.41
N MET A 143 13.34 -3.99 6.00
CA MET A 143 12.15 -4.67 5.47
C MET A 143 12.04 -4.53 3.95
N SER A 144 13.02 -3.92 3.29
CA SER A 144 13.19 -4.10 1.86
C SER A 144 13.59 -5.57 1.66
N LEU A 145 12.58 -6.42 1.67
CA LEU A 145 12.71 -7.74 1.11
C LEU A 145 12.94 -7.47 -0.37
N ASP A 146 14.17 -7.66 -0.83
CA ASP A 146 14.46 -7.77 -2.24
C ASP A 146 13.66 -8.95 -2.75
N MET A 147 12.41 -8.66 -3.14
CA MET A 147 11.56 -9.67 -3.73
C MET A 147 12.07 -9.89 -5.15
N ALA A 148 12.45 -11.09 -5.46
CA ALA A 148 12.68 -11.48 -6.85
C ALA A 148 11.42 -11.24 -7.68
N ASP A 149 11.55 -10.95 -8.97
CA ASP A 149 10.42 -10.61 -9.86
C ASP A 149 9.29 -11.64 -9.84
N ASN A 150 9.63 -12.93 -9.71
CA ASN A 150 8.67 -14.02 -9.57
C ASN A 150 7.87 -13.95 -8.25
N GLU A 151 8.49 -13.52 -7.16
CA GLU A 151 7.80 -13.33 -5.88
C GLU A 151 6.86 -12.14 -5.93
N ILE A 152 7.28 -11.01 -6.53
CA ILE A 152 6.43 -9.84 -6.74
C ILE A 152 5.18 -10.26 -7.51
N SER A 153 5.34 -10.96 -8.62
CA SER A 153 4.24 -11.46 -9.44
C SER A 153 3.30 -12.39 -8.66
N ARG A 154 3.86 -13.29 -7.84
CA ARG A 154 3.08 -14.19 -6.97
C ARG A 154 2.23 -13.42 -5.96
N TYR A 155 2.79 -12.43 -5.25
CA TYR A 155 2.02 -11.66 -4.26
C TYR A 155 1.05 -10.68 -4.94
N PHE A 156 1.44 -10.11 -6.08
CA PHE A 156 0.56 -9.24 -6.85
C PHE A 156 -0.68 -9.99 -7.36
N SER A 157 -0.56 -11.26 -7.74
CA SER A 157 -1.70 -12.10 -8.16
C SER A 157 -2.77 -12.29 -7.08
N LYS A 158 -2.40 -12.13 -5.80
CA LYS A 158 -3.35 -12.16 -4.66
C LYS A 158 -4.18 -10.89 -4.57
N ILE A 159 -3.75 -9.79 -5.22
CA ILE A 159 -4.46 -8.54 -5.25
C ILE A 159 -5.45 -8.56 -6.42
N LYS A 160 -6.74 -8.50 -6.13
CA LYS A 160 -7.79 -8.50 -7.15
C LYS A 160 -8.34 -7.10 -7.35
N ILE A 161 -8.17 -6.56 -8.55
CA ILE A 161 -8.79 -5.29 -8.94
C ILE A 161 -10.31 -5.48 -9.00
N LYS A 162 -11.06 -4.46 -8.62
CA LYS A 162 -12.51 -4.47 -8.70
C LYS A 162 -12.99 -4.46 -10.16
N LYS A 163 -14.10 -5.16 -10.42
CA LYS A 163 -14.66 -5.29 -11.78
C LYS A 163 -15.00 -3.94 -12.40
N GLU A 164 -15.57 -3.03 -11.62
CA GLU A 164 -15.92 -1.68 -12.08
C GLU A 164 -14.68 -0.84 -12.47
N ILE A 165 -13.54 -1.08 -11.86
CA ILE A 165 -12.27 -0.43 -12.25
C ILE A 165 -11.75 -1.02 -13.55
N LEU A 166 -11.78 -2.35 -13.69
CA LEU A 166 -11.38 -3.02 -14.95
C LEU A 166 -12.25 -2.56 -16.12
N GLN A 167 -13.56 -2.41 -15.91
CA GLN A 167 -14.46 -1.88 -16.94
C GLN A 167 -14.11 -0.45 -17.34
N LYS A 168 -13.81 0.43 -16.39
CA LYS A 168 -13.36 1.80 -16.68
C LYS A 168 -12.06 1.82 -17.49
N ILE A 169 -11.10 0.94 -17.15
CA ILE A 169 -9.85 0.80 -17.89
C ILE A 169 -10.13 0.33 -19.31
N ASP A 170 -10.99 -0.65 -19.50
CA ASP A 170 -11.34 -1.18 -20.83
C ASP A 170 -12.02 -0.11 -21.71
N ILE A 171 -13.00 0.62 -21.16
CA ILE A 171 -13.66 1.74 -21.84
C ILE A 171 -12.63 2.81 -22.23
N PHE A 172 -11.74 3.19 -21.32
CA PHE A 172 -10.69 4.17 -21.58
C PHE A 172 -9.76 3.69 -22.69
N ASN A 173 -9.31 2.44 -22.64
CA ASN A 173 -8.41 1.86 -23.62
C ASN A 173 -9.07 1.85 -25.02
N LYS A 174 -10.32 1.40 -25.13
CA LYS A 174 -11.07 1.41 -26.39
C LYS A 174 -11.25 2.80 -26.96
N LYS A 175 -11.46 3.80 -26.09
CA LYS A 175 -11.66 5.20 -26.51
C LYS A 175 -10.35 5.88 -26.94
N LYS A 176 -9.25 5.59 -26.24
CA LYS A 176 -7.99 6.34 -26.40
C LYS A 176 -6.96 5.66 -27.29
N PHE A 177 -6.99 4.34 -27.35
CA PHE A 177 -5.98 3.57 -28.06
C PHE A 177 -6.62 2.80 -29.21
N LYS A 178 -6.19 3.12 -30.44
CA LYS A 178 -6.58 2.33 -31.60
C LYS A 178 -5.84 0.98 -31.58
N LYS A 179 -6.52 -0.07 -31.99
CA LYS A 179 -5.92 -1.40 -32.16
C LYS A 179 -4.74 -1.27 -33.13
N ASN A 180 -3.60 -1.83 -32.77
CA ASN A 180 -2.35 -1.83 -33.55
C ASN A 180 -1.48 -0.55 -33.49
N ASN A 181 -1.81 0.46 -32.72
CA ASN A 181 -0.91 1.58 -32.53
C ASN A 181 0.21 1.22 -31.56
N LYS A 182 1.44 1.59 -31.91
CA LYS A 182 2.56 1.61 -30.95
C LYS A 182 2.43 2.86 -30.07
N ILE A 183 2.33 2.68 -28.77
CA ILE A 183 2.07 3.77 -27.82
C ILE A 183 3.31 4.04 -27.01
N LEU A 184 3.77 5.29 -27.00
CA LEU A 184 4.83 5.77 -26.13
C LEU A 184 4.19 6.38 -24.88
N GLY A 185 4.30 5.69 -23.75
CA GLY A 185 3.91 6.23 -22.45
C GLY A 185 5.00 7.10 -21.84
N ILE A 186 4.67 8.34 -21.48
CA ILE A 186 5.62 9.28 -20.91
C ILE A 186 5.16 9.70 -19.53
N HIS A 187 6.02 9.49 -18.52
CA HIS A 187 5.83 10.02 -17.20
C HIS A 187 6.73 11.21 -16.97
N PHE A 188 6.18 12.41 -17.12
CA PHE A 188 6.91 13.65 -16.85
C PHE A 188 6.60 14.17 -15.45
N ARG A 189 7.60 14.12 -14.57
CA ARG A 189 7.52 14.65 -13.22
C ARG A 189 8.01 16.10 -13.22
N GLY A 190 7.07 17.03 -13.11
CA GLY A 190 7.34 18.48 -13.24
C GLY A 190 8.04 19.12 -12.03
N SER A 191 7.68 20.35 -11.71
CA SER A 191 8.37 21.26 -10.80
C SER A 191 8.57 20.75 -9.36
N THR A 192 7.71 19.89 -8.86
CA THR A 192 7.79 19.33 -7.49
C THR A 192 9.06 18.53 -7.24
N TYR A 193 9.76 18.07 -8.28
CA TYR A 193 11.03 17.36 -8.16
C TYR A 193 12.22 18.28 -7.85
N LYS A 194 12.12 19.56 -8.22
CA LYS A 194 13.19 20.52 -8.00
C LYS A 194 13.51 20.77 -6.52
N THR A 195 12.51 20.57 -5.66
CA THR A 195 12.61 20.80 -4.21
C THR A 195 12.72 19.51 -3.40
N ALA A 196 12.61 18.35 -4.04
CA ALA A 196 12.68 17.07 -3.34
C ALA A 196 14.13 16.68 -3.07
N ARG A 197 14.54 16.64 -1.80
CA ARG A 197 15.86 16.15 -1.39
C ARG A 197 16.06 14.70 -1.85
N SER A 198 17.28 14.37 -2.27
CA SER A 198 17.70 13.01 -2.70
C SER A 198 17.14 12.54 -4.05
N HIS A 199 16.57 13.43 -4.86
CA HIS A 199 16.20 13.11 -6.23
C HIS A 199 17.13 13.86 -7.21
N GLY A 200 17.47 13.20 -8.33
CA GLY A 200 18.21 13.83 -9.40
C GLY A 200 17.46 15.02 -10.01
N PHE A 201 18.18 15.91 -10.67
CA PHE A 201 17.56 17.05 -11.35
C PHE A 201 16.57 16.57 -12.42
N PRO A 202 15.35 17.11 -12.47
CA PRO A 202 14.40 16.75 -13.50
C PRO A 202 14.88 17.28 -14.86
N LEU A 203 14.60 16.52 -15.90
CA LEU A 203 14.81 16.97 -17.27
C LEU A 203 14.03 18.27 -17.52
N THR A 204 14.66 19.21 -18.25
CA THR A 204 13.92 20.39 -18.70
C THR A 204 12.83 19.99 -19.70
N LYS A 205 11.74 20.75 -19.78
CA LYS A 205 10.67 20.53 -20.76
C LYS A 205 11.22 20.43 -22.19
N LYS A 206 12.18 21.30 -22.56
CA LYS A 206 12.83 21.28 -23.86
C LYS A 206 13.55 19.97 -24.15
N LEU A 207 14.34 19.49 -23.20
CA LEU A 207 15.09 18.23 -23.34
C LEU A 207 14.14 17.02 -23.38
N MET A 208 13.08 17.04 -22.59
CA MET A 208 12.05 15.99 -22.62
C MET A 208 11.38 15.92 -24.01
N ILE A 209 10.95 17.06 -24.57
CA ILE A 209 10.33 17.11 -25.91
C ILE A 209 11.30 16.58 -26.97
N LYS A 210 12.58 16.99 -26.93
CA LYS A 210 13.61 16.47 -27.85
C LYS A 210 13.75 14.96 -27.78
N ASN A 211 13.79 14.38 -26.56
CA ASN A 211 13.89 12.95 -26.38
C ASN A 211 12.64 12.21 -26.87
N ILE A 212 11.45 12.78 -26.64
CA ILE A 212 10.18 12.22 -27.15
C ILE A 212 10.20 12.16 -28.68
N GLN A 213 10.54 13.27 -29.34
CA GLN A 213 10.63 13.34 -30.81
C GLN A 213 11.64 12.32 -31.36
N PHE A 214 12.81 12.19 -30.72
CA PHE A 214 13.79 11.19 -31.09
C PHE A 214 13.22 9.77 -30.99
N LEU A 215 12.55 9.41 -29.88
CA LEU A 215 11.96 8.09 -29.69
C LEU A 215 10.80 7.83 -30.69
N MET A 216 9.95 8.83 -30.91
CA MET A 216 8.87 8.72 -31.90
C MET A 216 9.41 8.40 -33.29
N ASN A 217 10.43 9.15 -33.74
CA ASN A 217 11.04 8.94 -35.06
C ASN A 217 11.77 7.59 -35.14
N LYS A 218 12.51 7.20 -34.09
CA LYS A 218 13.30 5.97 -34.08
C LYS A 218 12.45 4.69 -34.10
N PHE A 219 11.30 4.70 -33.47
CA PHE A 219 10.49 3.48 -33.24
C PHE A 219 9.10 3.53 -33.90
N ASN A 220 8.80 4.54 -34.72
CA ASN A 220 7.51 4.74 -35.39
C ASN A 220 6.32 4.63 -34.40
N TYR A 221 6.37 5.40 -33.33
CA TYR A 221 5.23 5.58 -32.44
C TYR A 221 4.22 6.54 -33.09
N ASN A 222 2.93 6.22 -32.93
CA ASN A 222 1.82 7.06 -33.38
C ASN A 222 1.26 7.91 -32.24
#